data_fea068528e0c5150d6b14dbc921b22f9
#
_entry.id   fea068528e0c5150d6b14dbc921b22f9
#
_cell.length_a   1.000
_cell.length_b   1.000
_cell.length_c   1.000
_cell.angle_alpha   90.00
_cell.angle_beta   90.00
_cell.angle_gamma   90.00
#
_symmetry.space_group_name_H-M   'P 1'
#
loop_
_entity.id
_entity.type
_entity.pdbx_description
1 polymer ?
#
loop_
_entity_poly.entity_id
_entity_poly.type
_entity_poly.pdbx_seq_one_letter_code
_entity_poly.pdbx_strand_id
1 'polypeptide(L)'
;MCGIVGYTGSDIAKNILVTGLKRMEYRGYDSSGVALEVGEGAAAHLDVIRRVGKVAGLESELSNIDSDATCGIGHTRWATHGRPSVVNAHPHTSCDGRIAIVHNGIIENFAELREELEGRGHHFKSETDTEVFAHLIEEAYAETHDLMASVREACTHVVGAYGLAAVCADEPGVIAVARKDSPIVVGVGETGSYVASDVIALIDATRDVVAAITLAVGR
;
A
#
# COMPACT_ATOMS: atom_id res chain seq x y z
N MET A 1 15.61 -0.70 -5.15
CA MET A 1 14.40 0.16 -5.27
C MET A 1 13.19 -0.66 -4.88
N CYS A 2 12.28 -0.06 -4.12
CA CYS A 2 11.06 -0.71 -3.66
C CYS A 2 10.07 -1.03 -4.80
N GLY A 3 9.14 -1.96 -4.56
CA GLY A 3 8.10 -2.35 -5.50
C GLY A 3 6.71 -2.27 -4.88
N ILE A 4 5.76 -1.66 -5.57
CA ILE A 4 4.34 -1.60 -5.21
C ILE A 4 3.53 -2.44 -6.18
N VAL A 5 2.58 -3.23 -5.65
CA VAL A 5 1.53 -3.92 -6.41
C VAL A 5 0.21 -3.71 -5.70
N GLY A 6 -0.87 -3.47 -6.45
CA GLY A 6 -2.24 -3.46 -5.96
C GLY A 6 -3.15 -4.19 -6.93
N TYR A 7 -4.22 -4.76 -6.42
CA TYR A 7 -5.24 -5.43 -7.21
C TYR A 7 -6.62 -5.26 -6.58
N THR A 8 -7.61 -5.01 -7.43
CA THR A 8 -9.02 -5.09 -7.07
C THR A 8 -9.81 -5.68 -8.24
N GLY A 9 -10.62 -6.69 -7.98
CA GLY A 9 -11.35 -7.39 -9.06
C GLY A 9 -12.12 -8.60 -8.61
N SER A 10 -12.11 -9.65 -9.44
CA SER A 10 -12.82 -10.91 -9.19
C SER A 10 -11.89 -12.08 -8.78
N ASP A 11 -10.59 -11.93 -8.97
CA ASP A 11 -9.62 -12.97 -8.63
C ASP A 11 -9.13 -12.83 -7.19
N ILE A 12 -8.49 -13.87 -6.67
CA ILE A 12 -7.90 -13.88 -5.31
C ILE A 12 -6.68 -12.97 -5.27
N ALA A 13 -6.80 -11.85 -4.58
CA ALA A 13 -5.82 -10.77 -4.55
C ALA A 13 -4.42 -11.24 -4.10
N LYS A 14 -4.32 -12.10 -3.07
CA LYS A 14 -3.02 -12.57 -2.56
C LYS A 14 -2.14 -13.22 -3.64
N ASN A 15 -2.74 -13.94 -4.60
CA ASN A 15 -2.01 -14.61 -5.68
C ASN A 15 -1.45 -13.60 -6.69
N ILE A 16 -2.26 -12.59 -7.03
CA ILE A 16 -1.88 -11.50 -7.95
C ILE A 16 -0.75 -10.67 -7.32
N LEU A 17 -0.91 -10.28 -6.06
CA LEU A 17 0.08 -9.47 -5.33
C LEU A 17 1.43 -10.19 -5.25
N VAL A 18 1.45 -11.46 -4.82
CA VAL A 18 2.69 -12.25 -4.72
C VAL A 18 3.37 -12.39 -6.08
N THR A 19 2.62 -12.67 -7.14
CA THR A 19 3.16 -12.78 -8.51
C THR A 19 3.81 -11.49 -8.95
N GLY A 20 3.15 -10.36 -8.78
CA GLY A 20 3.69 -9.05 -9.13
C GLY A 20 4.92 -8.65 -8.30
N LEU A 21 4.89 -8.91 -6.98
CA LEU A 21 6.02 -8.64 -6.09
C LEU A 21 7.26 -9.47 -6.45
N LYS A 22 7.09 -10.77 -6.78
CA LYS A 22 8.20 -11.62 -7.24
C LYS A 22 8.87 -11.08 -8.49
N ARG A 23 8.11 -10.54 -9.44
CA ARG A 23 8.65 -9.93 -10.66
C ARG A 23 9.49 -8.68 -10.39
N MET A 24 9.28 -8.03 -9.24
CA MET A 24 10.03 -6.84 -8.85
C MET A 24 11.20 -7.12 -7.90
N GLU A 25 11.40 -8.36 -7.42
CA GLU A 25 12.51 -8.70 -6.53
C GLU A 25 13.90 -8.38 -7.09
N TYR A 26 14.07 -8.36 -8.43
CA TYR A 26 15.34 -7.98 -9.06
C TYR A 26 15.79 -6.56 -8.70
N ARG A 27 14.88 -5.70 -8.27
CA ARG A 27 15.16 -4.33 -7.85
C ARG A 27 15.79 -4.23 -6.45
N GLY A 28 15.85 -5.34 -5.74
CA GLY A 28 16.30 -5.46 -4.35
C GLY A 28 15.13 -5.54 -3.36
N TYR A 29 15.38 -6.23 -2.26
CA TYR A 29 14.41 -6.43 -1.17
C TYR A 29 15.17 -6.65 0.15
N ASP A 30 14.60 -6.16 1.23
CA ASP A 30 14.96 -6.52 2.61
C ASP A 30 13.75 -7.05 3.39
N SER A 31 12.56 -6.66 2.94
CA SER A 31 11.30 -7.08 3.51
C SER A 31 10.19 -7.01 2.47
N SER A 32 9.09 -7.70 2.73
CA SER A 32 7.89 -7.69 1.90
C SER A 32 6.63 -7.80 2.76
N GLY A 33 5.49 -7.37 2.23
CA GLY A 33 4.22 -7.54 2.90
C GLY A 33 3.04 -7.19 2.02
N VAL A 34 1.86 -7.55 2.51
CA VAL A 34 0.58 -7.28 1.87
C VAL A 34 -0.44 -6.81 2.90
N ALA A 35 -1.44 -6.04 2.45
CA ALA A 35 -2.69 -5.83 3.14
C ALA A 35 -3.82 -6.32 2.24
N LEU A 36 -4.70 -7.16 2.78
CA LEU A 36 -5.84 -7.76 2.09
C LEU A 36 -7.13 -7.26 2.76
N GLU A 37 -8.12 -6.87 1.97
CA GLU A 37 -9.44 -6.52 2.48
C GLU A 37 -10.25 -7.80 2.73
N VAL A 38 -10.69 -8.01 3.97
CA VAL A 38 -11.39 -9.23 4.40
C VAL A 38 -12.70 -8.85 5.08
N GLY A 39 -13.73 -9.66 4.83
CA GLY A 39 -15.06 -9.47 5.42
C GLY A 39 -15.87 -8.38 4.73
N GLU A 40 -17.09 -8.17 5.21
CA GLU A 40 -18.01 -7.18 4.69
C GLU A 40 -18.73 -6.44 5.83
N GLY A 41 -19.16 -5.21 5.57
CA GLY A 41 -19.91 -4.39 6.52
C GLY A 41 -19.18 -4.21 7.85
N ALA A 42 -19.82 -4.51 8.97
CA ALA A 42 -19.23 -4.36 10.31
C ALA A 42 -18.06 -5.34 10.60
N ALA A 43 -17.93 -6.41 9.83
CA ALA A 43 -16.84 -7.37 9.94
C ALA A 43 -15.64 -7.03 9.02
N ALA A 44 -15.75 -6.00 8.18
CA ALA A 44 -14.69 -5.59 7.29
C ALA A 44 -13.45 -5.16 8.07
N HIS A 45 -12.29 -5.69 7.68
CA HIS A 45 -10.99 -5.40 8.28
C HIS A 45 -9.87 -5.63 7.26
N LEU A 46 -8.66 -5.25 7.63
CA LEU A 46 -7.46 -5.47 6.82
C LEU A 46 -6.58 -6.54 7.48
N ASP A 47 -6.31 -7.61 6.74
CA ASP A 47 -5.27 -8.58 7.10
C ASP A 47 -3.92 -8.07 6.61
N VAL A 48 -3.04 -7.69 7.54
CA VAL A 48 -1.71 -7.16 7.21
C VAL A 48 -0.63 -8.17 7.57
N ILE A 49 0.02 -8.72 6.54
CA ILE A 49 1.06 -9.73 6.66
C ILE A 49 2.40 -9.14 6.19
N ARG A 50 3.44 -9.21 7.02
CA ARG A 50 4.76 -8.64 6.77
C ARG A 50 5.87 -9.62 7.12
N ARG A 51 6.93 -9.68 6.27
CA ARG A 51 8.10 -10.54 6.47
C ARG A 51 9.38 -9.82 6.12
N VAL A 52 10.43 -10.09 6.89
CA VAL A 52 11.81 -9.77 6.50
C VAL A 52 12.31 -10.83 5.52
N GLY A 53 13.00 -10.39 4.47
CA GLY A 53 13.60 -11.25 3.45
C GLY A 53 12.78 -11.36 2.16
N LYS A 54 12.98 -12.47 1.46
CA LYS A 54 12.41 -12.72 0.11
C LYS A 54 10.89 -12.85 0.12
N VAL A 55 10.26 -12.47 -1.00
CA VAL A 55 8.82 -12.66 -1.27
C VAL A 55 8.40 -14.13 -1.14
N ALA A 56 9.29 -15.08 -1.39
CA ALA A 56 9.02 -16.52 -1.16
C ALA A 56 8.65 -16.83 0.31
N GLY A 57 9.21 -16.10 1.29
CA GLY A 57 8.82 -16.24 2.70
C GLY A 57 7.40 -15.71 2.97
N LEU A 58 7.04 -14.58 2.37
CA LEU A 58 5.69 -14.02 2.41
C LEU A 58 4.68 -14.95 1.73
N GLU A 59 5.02 -15.49 0.56
CA GLU A 59 4.19 -16.46 -0.16
C GLU A 59 3.90 -17.71 0.67
N SER A 60 4.93 -18.27 1.33
CA SER A 60 4.76 -19.43 2.20
C SER A 60 3.81 -19.16 3.37
N GLU A 61 3.81 -17.93 3.92
CA GLU A 61 2.88 -17.53 4.98
C GLU A 61 1.47 -17.37 4.44
N LEU A 62 1.31 -16.68 3.32
CA LEU A 62 0.01 -16.45 2.66
C LEU A 62 -0.64 -17.76 2.15
N SER A 63 0.14 -18.79 1.83
CA SER A 63 -0.39 -20.09 1.43
C SER A 63 -1.10 -20.83 2.57
N ASN A 64 -0.80 -20.48 3.83
CA ASN A 64 -1.45 -21.03 5.01
C ASN A 64 -2.67 -20.21 5.48
N ILE A 65 -2.92 -19.07 4.84
CA ILE A 65 -4.05 -18.19 5.14
C ILE A 65 -5.17 -18.52 4.15
N ASP A 66 -6.30 -18.97 4.66
CA ASP A 66 -7.51 -19.15 3.86
C ASP A 66 -8.18 -17.77 3.69
N SER A 67 -7.93 -17.15 2.55
CA SER A 67 -8.46 -15.82 2.21
C SER A 67 -8.92 -15.81 0.76
N ASP A 68 -10.15 -15.39 0.57
CA ASP A 68 -10.81 -15.13 -0.71
C ASP A 68 -10.85 -13.64 -1.06
N ALA A 69 -10.10 -12.82 -0.32
CA ALA A 69 -9.99 -11.39 -0.56
C ALA A 69 -9.70 -11.08 -2.04
N THR A 70 -10.49 -10.18 -2.61
CA THR A 70 -10.41 -9.76 -4.02
C THR A 70 -9.82 -8.37 -4.20
N CYS A 71 -9.47 -7.70 -3.10
CA CYS A 71 -8.77 -6.41 -3.10
C CYS A 71 -7.60 -6.44 -2.11
N GLY A 72 -6.52 -5.74 -2.47
CA GLY A 72 -5.37 -5.58 -1.59
C GLY A 72 -4.21 -4.86 -2.25
N ILE A 73 -3.23 -4.53 -1.42
CA ILE A 73 -1.96 -3.90 -1.81
C ILE A 73 -0.78 -4.68 -1.26
N GLY A 74 0.35 -4.60 -1.94
CA GLY A 74 1.57 -5.29 -1.54
C GLY A 74 2.82 -4.49 -1.86
N HIS A 75 3.91 -4.81 -1.16
CA HIS A 75 5.15 -4.07 -1.23
C HIS A 75 6.38 -4.97 -1.07
N THR A 76 7.45 -4.68 -1.83
CA THR A 76 8.83 -5.09 -1.53
C THR A 76 9.63 -3.86 -1.15
N ARG A 77 10.22 -3.89 0.06
CA ARG A 77 10.99 -2.77 0.59
C ARG A 77 12.48 -2.97 0.36
N TRP A 78 13.17 -1.87 0.01
CA TRP A 78 14.60 -1.70 0.15
C TRP A 78 14.83 -0.54 1.09
N ALA A 79 15.37 -0.80 2.28
CA ALA A 79 15.42 0.16 3.38
C ALA A 79 16.19 1.43 3.01
N THR A 80 15.57 2.57 3.27
CA THR A 80 16.18 3.91 3.26
C THR A 80 16.19 4.50 4.66
N HIS A 81 15.07 4.40 5.40
CA HIS A 81 14.89 4.82 6.79
C HIS A 81 14.42 3.64 7.65
N GLY A 82 15.03 3.44 8.80
CA GLY A 82 14.75 2.31 9.69
C GLY A 82 15.35 0.99 9.19
N ARG A 83 15.95 0.20 10.08
CA ARG A 83 16.55 -1.10 9.77
C ARG A 83 15.51 -2.11 9.26
N PRO A 84 15.92 -3.13 8.48
CA PRO A 84 15.03 -4.22 8.10
C PRO A 84 14.45 -4.91 9.35
N SER A 85 13.13 -4.84 9.50
CA SER A 85 12.36 -5.49 10.57
C SER A 85 10.91 -5.63 10.13
N VAL A 86 10.15 -6.50 10.78
CA VAL A 86 8.71 -6.67 10.48
C VAL A 86 7.93 -5.37 10.75
N VAL A 87 8.33 -4.61 11.77
CA VAL A 87 7.67 -3.33 12.13
C VAL A 87 7.90 -2.26 11.07
N ASN A 88 9.11 -2.23 10.48
CA ASN A 88 9.49 -1.28 9.44
C ASN A 88 9.12 -1.74 8.01
N ALA A 89 8.60 -2.97 7.86
CA ALA A 89 8.09 -3.47 6.58
C ALA A 89 6.72 -2.86 6.25
N HIS A 90 6.49 -2.58 4.97
CA HIS A 90 5.17 -2.17 4.47
C HIS A 90 4.23 -3.39 4.32
N PRO A 91 2.90 -3.16 4.34
CA PRO A 91 2.16 -1.91 4.52
C PRO A 91 2.23 -1.32 5.93
N HIS A 92 2.15 0.01 6.06
CA HIS A 92 1.88 0.69 7.33
C HIS A 92 0.39 0.96 7.50
N THR A 93 -0.09 1.09 8.74
CA THR A 93 -1.51 1.23 9.03
C THR A 93 -1.81 2.47 9.87
N SER A 94 -3.05 2.96 9.78
CA SER A 94 -3.65 3.88 10.76
C SER A 94 -3.59 3.32 12.18
N CYS A 95 -3.87 4.15 13.19
CA CYS A 95 -3.90 3.76 14.59
C CYS A 95 -4.89 2.62 14.86
N ASP A 96 -6.07 2.69 14.25
CA ASP A 96 -7.16 1.72 14.35
C ASP A 96 -7.00 0.50 13.42
N GLY A 97 -6.03 0.54 12.49
CA GLY A 97 -5.75 -0.53 11.53
C GLY A 97 -6.74 -0.61 10.37
N ARG A 98 -7.64 0.35 10.20
CA ARG A 98 -8.65 0.35 9.13
C ARG A 98 -8.14 0.85 7.79
N ILE A 99 -7.05 1.62 7.78
CA ILE A 99 -6.37 2.10 6.58
C ILE A 99 -4.98 1.46 6.52
N ALA A 100 -4.60 0.96 5.37
CA ALA A 100 -3.25 0.48 5.11
C ALA A 100 -2.66 1.15 3.86
N ILE A 101 -1.36 1.44 3.91
CA ILE A 101 -0.65 2.13 2.84
C ILE A 101 0.66 1.44 2.49
N VAL A 102 1.05 1.54 1.23
CA VAL A 102 2.40 1.23 0.74
C VAL A 102 2.96 2.45 0.01
N HIS A 103 4.27 2.68 0.16
CA HIS A 103 4.91 3.88 -0.34
C HIS A 103 6.30 3.58 -0.90
N ASN A 104 6.61 4.17 -2.04
CA ASN A 104 7.94 4.29 -2.64
C ASN A 104 8.33 5.75 -2.68
N GLY A 105 9.45 6.12 -2.10
CA GLY A 105 9.96 7.48 -2.11
C GLY A 105 10.62 7.87 -0.80
N ILE A 106 10.71 9.18 -0.57
CA ILE A 106 11.25 9.76 0.66
C ILE A 106 10.39 10.97 1.02
N ILE A 107 9.94 11.01 2.26
CA ILE A 107 9.21 12.14 2.84
C ILE A 107 10.21 13.01 3.58
N GLU A 108 10.57 14.15 3.01
CA GLU A 108 11.65 15.00 3.51
C GLU A 108 11.28 15.68 4.84
N ASN A 109 10.02 16.05 5.02
CA ASN A 109 9.51 16.70 6.24
C ASN A 109 8.88 15.72 7.24
N PHE A 110 9.25 14.42 7.17
CA PHE A 110 8.62 13.38 8.01
C PHE A 110 8.80 13.61 9.52
N ALA A 111 9.94 14.18 9.93
CA ALA A 111 10.23 14.40 11.34
C ALA A 111 9.28 15.44 11.97
N GLU A 112 9.03 16.53 11.24
CA GLU A 112 8.09 17.58 11.64
C GLU A 112 6.66 17.05 11.68
N LEU A 113 6.24 16.36 10.61
CA LEU A 113 4.90 15.74 10.55
C LEU A 113 4.68 14.71 11.65
N ARG A 114 5.71 13.91 11.97
CA ARG A 114 5.64 12.95 13.05
C ARG A 114 5.43 13.63 14.41
N GLU A 115 6.19 14.67 14.73
CA GLU A 115 6.06 15.43 15.98
C GLU A 115 4.64 16.03 16.12
N GLU A 116 4.12 16.60 15.04
CA GLU A 116 2.77 17.15 15.00
C GLU A 116 1.70 16.08 15.22
N LEU A 117 1.80 14.94 14.53
CA LEU A 117 0.85 13.84 14.62
C LEU A 117 0.89 13.17 16.01
N GLU A 118 2.09 12.96 16.59
CA GLU A 118 2.24 12.48 17.95
C GLU A 118 1.62 13.46 18.96
N GLY A 119 1.77 14.78 18.74
CA GLY A 119 1.12 15.83 19.54
C GLY A 119 -0.42 15.81 19.45
N ARG A 120 -0.99 15.30 18.35
CA ARG A 120 -2.43 15.09 18.14
C ARG A 120 -2.92 13.71 18.61
N GLY A 121 -2.03 12.87 19.14
CA GLY A 121 -2.37 11.59 19.77
C GLY A 121 -2.18 10.36 18.88
N HIS A 122 -1.55 10.49 17.71
CA HIS A 122 -1.20 9.33 16.89
C HIS A 122 -0.02 8.54 17.49
N HIS A 123 -0.05 7.23 17.30
CA HIS A 123 0.96 6.32 17.85
C HIS A 123 1.75 5.65 16.72
N PHE A 124 2.98 6.08 16.54
CA PHE A 124 3.90 5.49 15.57
C PHE A 124 4.50 4.19 16.09
N LYS A 125 4.45 3.16 15.24
CA LYS A 125 5.00 1.83 15.53
C LYS A 125 6.36 1.62 14.87
N SER A 126 6.61 2.28 13.73
CA SER A 126 7.81 2.11 12.93
C SER A 126 8.78 3.30 13.03
N GLU A 127 9.99 3.08 12.51
CA GLU A 127 11.03 4.11 12.36
C GLU A 127 11.03 4.70 10.93
N THR A 128 10.05 4.33 10.08
CA THR A 128 10.00 4.76 8.69
C THR A 128 9.38 6.15 8.56
N ASP A 129 9.77 6.85 7.51
CA ASP A 129 9.14 8.09 7.09
C ASP A 129 7.70 7.87 6.58
N THR A 130 7.44 6.70 6.02
CA THR A 130 6.16 6.34 5.39
C THR A 130 4.96 6.40 6.32
N GLU A 131 5.13 6.04 7.61
CA GLU A 131 4.00 5.93 8.55
C GLU A 131 3.25 7.26 8.75
N VAL A 132 3.90 8.41 8.50
CA VAL A 132 3.22 9.71 8.55
C VAL A 132 2.05 9.81 7.55
N PHE A 133 2.18 9.17 6.37
CA PHE A 133 1.07 9.14 5.40
C PHE A 133 -0.15 8.39 5.95
N ALA A 134 0.06 7.27 6.65
CA ALA A 134 -1.05 6.51 7.21
C ALA A 134 -1.86 7.36 8.20
N HIS A 135 -1.19 8.11 9.06
CA HIS A 135 -1.83 8.97 10.06
C HIS A 135 -2.44 10.25 9.46
N LEU A 136 -1.81 10.86 8.46
CA LEU A 136 -2.41 11.99 7.74
C LEU A 136 -3.70 11.57 7.03
N ILE A 137 -3.70 10.40 6.38
CA ILE A 137 -4.89 9.87 5.72
C ILE A 137 -5.97 9.51 6.76
N GLU A 138 -5.59 8.95 7.91
CA GLU A 138 -6.50 8.64 9.01
C GLU A 138 -7.24 9.91 9.51
N GLU A 139 -6.54 11.01 9.74
CA GLU A 139 -7.14 12.30 10.15
C GLU A 139 -8.11 12.82 9.09
N ALA A 140 -7.66 12.87 7.84
CA ALA A 140 -8.50 13.37 6.75
C ALA A 140 -9.73 12.45 6.54
N TYR A 141 -9.58 11.14 6.72
CA TYR A 141 -10.66 10.17 6.56
C TYR A 141 -11.73 10.28 7.65
N ALA A 142 -11.34 10.63 8.87
CA ALA A 142 -12.30 10.87 9.95
C ALA A 142 -13.30 12.00 9.64
N GLU A 143 -12.93 12.94 8.77
CA GLU A 143 -13.78 14.05 8.35
C GLU A 143 -14.48 13.78 7.01
N THR A 144 -13.77 13.20 6.04
CA THR A 144 -14.24 13.08 4.65
C THR A 144 -15.06 11.83 4.41
N HIS A 145 -14.74 10.73 5.09
CA HIS A 145 -15.25 9.38 4.79
C HIS A 145 -15.10 9.00 3.30
N ASP A 146 -14.01 9.47 2.67
CA ASP A 146 -13.65 9.26 1.27
C ASP A 146 -12.13 9.07 1.18
N LEU A 147 -11.68 7.85 0.88
CA LEU A 147 -10.27 7.49 0.85
C LEU A 147 -9.48 8.31 -0.17
N MET A 148 -10.07 8.57 -1.34
CA MET A 148 -9.41 9.36 -2.38
C MET A 148 -9.25 10.82 -1.96
N ALA A 149 -10.29 11.42 -1.36
CA ALA A 149 -10.22 12.79 -0.83
C ALA A 149 -9.16 12.88 0.27
N SER A 150 -9.12 11.89 1.17
CA SER A 150 -8.15 11.81 2.27
C SER A 150 -6.72 11.64 1.78
N VAL A 151 -6.47 10.81 0.77
CA VAL A 151 -5.15 10.68 0.14
C VAL A 151 -4.73 11.99 -0.52
N ARG A 152 -5.66 12.68 -1.17
CA ARG A 152 -5.37 13.98 -1.81
C ARG A 152 -5.01 15.04 -0.78
N GLU A 153 -5.75 15.10 0.33
CA GLU A 153 -5.47 16.02 1.43
C GLU A 153 -4.09 15.72 2.05
N ALA A 154 -3.82 14.47 2.41
CA ALA A 154 -2.52 14.05 2.96
C ALA A 154 -1.34 14.44 2.05
N CYS A 155 -1.50 14.34 0.73
CA CYS A 155 -0.47 14.76 -0.24
C CYS A 155 -0.16 16.26 -0.21
N THR A 156 -1.04 17.11 0.31
CA THR A 156 -0.79 18.56 0.43
C THR A 156 0.20 18.90 1.55
N HIS A 157 0.32 18.04 2.55
CA HIS A 157 1.20 18.21 3.71
C HIS A 157 2.61 17.66 3.48
N VAL A 158 2.78 16.77 2.51
CA VAL A 158 4.03 16.02 2.31
C VAL A 158 4.97 16.73 1.34
N VAL A 159 6.21 16.94 1.77
CA VAL A 159 7.33 17.38 0.92
C VAL A 159 8.20 16.19 0.57
N GLY A 160 8.51 16.03 -0.72
CA GLY A 160 9.33 14.94 -1.22
C GLY A 160 8.74 14.23 -2.43
N ALA A 161 9.36 13.10 -2.81
CA ALA A 161 8.93 12.24 -3.90
C ALA A 161 8.18 11.03 -3.34
N TYR A 162 7.04 10.70 -3.94
CA TYR A 162 6.24 9.54 -3.50
C TYR A 162 5.50 8.84 -4.65
N GLY A 163 5.39 7.53 -4.52
CA GLY A 163 4.37 6.70 -5.16
C GLY A 163 3.65 5.96 -4.05
N LEU A 164 2.36 6.19 -3.90
CA LEU A 164 1.52 5.73 -2.80
C LEU A 164 0.36 4.91 -3.31
N ALA A 165 0.03 3.82 -2.61
CA ALA A 165 -1.26 3.15 -2.74
C ALA A 165 -1.83 2.91 -1.34
N ALA A 166 -3.13 3.12 -1.19
CA ALA A 166 -3.88 3.00 0.05
C ALA A 166 -5.16 2.20 -0.14
N VAL A 167 -5.55 1.44 0.88
CA VAL A 167 -6.82 0.73 1.00
C VAL A 167 -7.47 1.04 2.33
N CYS A 168 -8.79 0.98 2.39
CA CYS A 168 -9.58 1.23 3.60
C CYS A 168 -10.63 0.14 3.78
N ALA A 169 -10.71 -0.45 4.96
CA ALA A 169 -11.71 -1.47 5.29
C ALA A 169 -13.16 -0.96 5.18
N ASP A 170 -13.37 0.36 5.27
CA ASP A 170 -14.70 0.98 5.14
C ASP A 170 -15.11 1.24 3.68
N GLU A 171 -14.17 1.15 2.73
CA GLU A 171 -14.41 1.32 1.30
C GLU A 171 -13.92 0.11 0.50
N PRO A 172 -14.57 -1.06 0.65
CA PRO A 172 -14.09 -2.29 0.05
C PRO A 172 -14.03 -2.23 -1.48
N GLY A 173 -12.93 -2.76 -2.03
CA GLY A 173 -12.68 -2.81 -3.46
C GLY A 173 -12.13 -1.51 -4.05
N VAL A 174 -11.77 -0.54 -3.22
CA VAL A 174 -11.17 0.73 -3.66
C VAL A 174 -9.69 0.79 -3.29
N ILE A 175 -8.84 1.09 -4.28
CA ILE A 175 -7.43 1.41 -4.07
C ILE A 175 -7.21 2.87 -4.48
N ALA A 176 -6.91 3.73 -3.54
CA ALA A 176 -6.51 5.11 -3.81
C ALA A 176 -5.01 5.17 -4.12
N VAL A 177 -4.62 5.85 -5.19
CA VAL A 177 -3.22 6.00 -5.59
C VAL A 177 -2.87 7.46 -5.82
N ALA A 178 -1.65 7.82 -5.42
CA ALA A 178 -1.08 9.13 -5.68
C ALA A 178 0.40 9.01 -6.04
N ARG A 179 0.88 9.93 -6.88
CA ARG A 179 2.31 9.99 -7.19
C ARG A 179 2.82 11.41 -7.37
N LYS A 180 4.07 11.60 -6.96
CA LYS A 180 4.90 12.75 -7.25
C LYS A 180 6.34 12.26 -7.42
N ASP A 181 6.89 12.37 -8.64
CA ASP A 181 8.25 11.99 -9.01
C ASP A 181 8.62 10.48 -8.89
N SER A 182 7.80 9.67 -8.20
CA SER A 182 7.91 8.20 -8.19
C SER A 182 6.86 7.56 -9.09
N PRO A 183 7.21 6.54 -9.90
CA PRO A 183 6.27 5.96 -10.86
C PRO A 183 5.18 5.14 -10.16
N ILE A 184 3.94 5.33 -10.60
CA ILE A 184 2.80 4.43 -10.40
C ILE A 184 2.07 4.33 -11.73
N VAL A 185 1.71 3.12 -12.11
CA VAL A 185 0.88 2.80 -13.27
C VAL A 185 -0.36 2.04 -12.82
N VAL A 186 -1.43 2.24 -13.56
CA VAL A 186 -2.69 1.52 -13.40
C VAL A 186 -2.95 0.70 -14.66
N GLY A 187 -3.20 -0.58 -14.49
CA GLY A 187 -3.58 -1.49 -15.55
C GLY A 187 -5.07 -1.85 -15.43
N VAL A 188 -5.73 -1.98 -16.57
CA VAL A 188 -7.11 -2.47 -16.66
C VAL A 188 -7.09 -3.81 -17.39
N GLY A 189 -7.61 -4.85 -16.74
CA GLY A 189 -7.67 -6.20 -17.29
C GLY A 189 -9.08 -6.79 -17.21
N GLU A 190 -9.23 -8.00 -17.74
CA GLU A 190 -10.54 -8.68 -17.81
C GLU A 190 -11.11 -9.02 -16.42
N THR A 191 -10.24 -9.33 -15.45
CA THR A 191 -10.65 -9.76 -14.11
C THR A 191 -10.58 -8.66 -13.06
N GLY A 192 -10.08 -7.46 -13.43
CA GLY A 192 -10.00 -6.34 -12.48
C GLY A 192 -9.01 -5.27 -12.88
N SER A 193 -8.75 -4.40 -11.92
CA SER A 193 -7.82 -3.29 -12.04
C SER A 193 -6.57 -3.55 -11.22
N TYR A 194 -5.43 -3.11 -11.73
CA TYR A 194 -4.10 -3.37 -11.20
C TYR A 194 -3.37 -2.06 -10.95
N VAL A 195 -2.59 -2.03 -9.90
CA VAL A 195 -1.67 -0.93 -9.58
C VAL A 195 -0.25 -1.48 -9.49
N ALA A 196 0.74 -0.79 -10.06
CA ALA A 196 2.13 -1.16 -9.85
C ALA A 196 3.07 0.05 -9.94
N SER A 197 4.23 -0.06 -9.32
CA SER A 197 5.32 0.91 -9.49
C SER A 197 6.19 0.62 -10.72
N ASP A 198 5.96 -0.50 -11.40
CA ASP A 198 6.63 -0.87 -12.65
C ASP A 198 5.71 -1.79 -13.47
N VAL A 199 5.61 -1.53 -14.79
CA VAL A 199 4.79 -2.31 -15.72
C VAL A 199 5.14 -3.80 -15.75
N ILE A 200 6.37 -4.18 -15.39
CA ILE A 200 6.81 -5.58 -15.37
C ILE A 200 5.99 -6.43 -14.40
N ALA A 201 5.46 -5.83 -13.34
CA ALA A 201 4.59 -6.51 -12.39
C ALA A 201 3.25 -6.91 -13.00
N LEU A 202 2.81 -6.23 -14.07
CA LEU A 202 1.49 -6.38 -14.69
C LEU A 202 1.51 -7.11 -16.03
N ILE A 203 2.68 -7.48 -16.55
CA ILE A 203 2.88 -7.91 -17.96
C ILE A 203 2.05 -9.13 -18.35
N ASP A 204 1.72 -10.02 -17.41
CA ASP A 204 0.86 -11.20 -17.66
C ASP A 204 -0.63 -10.90 -17.43
N ALA A 205 -0.94 -9.81 -16.71
CA ALA A 205 -2.31 -9.49 -16.36
C ALA A 205 -2.98 -8.57 -17.39
N THR A 206 -2.25 -7.58 -17.90
CA THR A 206 -2.78 -6.63 -18.88
C THR A 206 -1.69 -5.91 -19.65
N ARG A 207 -2.05 -5.44 -20.84
CA ARG A 207 -1.25 -4.52 -21.66
C ARG A 207 -1.83 -3.11 -21.72
N ASP A 208 -3.04 -2.94 -21.20
CA ASP A 208 -3.71 -1.65 -21.13
C ASP A 208 -3.32 -0.93 -19.84
N VAL A 209 -2.29 -0.10 -19.94
CA VAL A 209 -1.66 0.56 -18.80
C VAL A 209 -1.63 2.06 -19.01
N VAL A 210 -2.02 2.80 -17.97
CA VAL A 210 -1.94 4.26 -17.93
C VAL A 210 -1.08 4.71 -16.73
N ALA A 211 -0.38 5.84 -16.90
CA ALA A 211 0.35 6.44 -15.77
C ALA A 211 -0.67 7.08 -14.82
N ALA A 212 -0.57 6.75 -13.53
CA ALA A 212 -1.36 7.40 -12.51
C ALA A 212 -0.89 8.85 -12.28
N ILE A 213 -1.83 9.72 -11.89
CA ILE A 213 -1.53 11.02 -11.30
C ILE A 213 -1.97 10.94 -9.82
N THR A 214 -3.24 11.17 -9.56
CA THR A 214 -3.90 10.88 -8.28
C THR A 214 -5.29 10.40 -8.62
N LEU A 215 -5.61 9.15 -8.32
CA LEU A 215 -6.91 8.57 -8.67
C LEU A 215 -7.28 7.40 -7.75
N ALA A 216 -8.57 7.09 -7.69
CA ALA A 216 -9.08 5.86 -7.14
C ALA A 216 -9.26 4.82 -8.24
N VAL A 217 -8.95 3.58 -7.90
CA VAL A 217 -9.16 2.41 -8.76
C VAL A 217 -10.10 1.48 -8.01
N GLY A 218 -11.23 1.20 -8.62
CA GLY A 218 -12.26 0.30 -8.11
C GLY A 218 -12.54 -0.84 -9.08
N ARG A 219 -13.53 -1.67 -8.73
CA ARG A 219 -14.03 -2.75 -9.60
C ARG A 219 -14.67 -2.22 -10.84
#